data_837ca27de4e4e22b8184a772107ac688
#
_entry.id   837ca27de4e4e22b8184a772107ac688
#
_cell.length_a   1.000
_cell.length_b   1.000
_cell.length_c   1.000
_cell.angle_alpha   90.00
_cell.angle_beta   90.00
_cell.angle_gamma   90.00
#
_symmetry.space_group_name_H-M   'P 1'
#
loop_
_entity.id
_entity.type
_entity.pdbx_description
1 polymer ?
#
loop_
_entity_poly.entity_id
_entity_poly.type
_entity_poly.pdbx_seq_one_letter_code
_entity_poly.pdbx_strand_id
1 'polypeptide(L)'
;KVDSGFIVLNDKNYKNLMEFFKEIEIDLYKTEMSFSVNSKFLIWNSKEFFNFSFLKNLKKIKLLIDIMKFNYLAKNFKNKENIGKWLKTYNFSNLFIESYLLPMTSAIWSSTSKGITKYPAESMNGFLNNHGLLNLYNRPQWYSVLGGSNTYIEKLLDLKIFDVKLNSK
;
A
#
# COMPACT_ATOMS: atom_id res chain seq x y z
N LYS A 1 14.67 -11.10 14.52
CA LYS A 1 14.41 -9.66 14.40
C LYS A 1 13.31 -9.44 13.37
N VAL A 2 12.42 -8.48 13.58
CA VAL A 2 11.34 -8.09 12.66
C VAL A 2 11.40 -6.56 12.55
N ASP A 3 11.40 -6.04 11.31
CA ASP A 3 11.31 -4.61 11.08
C ASP A 3 9.90 -4.11 11.46
N SER A 4 9.81 -3.12 12.32
CA SER A 4 8.55 -2.55 12.81
C SER A 4 8.22 -1.17 12.21
N GLY A 5 9.15 -0.60 11.45
CA GLY A 5 9.00 0.68 10.80
C GLY A 5 8.95 0.55 9.28
N PHE A 6 9.85 1.24 8.61
CA PHE A 6 10.01 1.19 7.17
C PHE A 6 10.46 -0.20 6.68
N ILE A 7 9.72 -0.79 5.74
CA ILE A 7 9.98 -2.15 5.24
C ILE A 7 10.30 -2.16 3.74
N VAL A 8 9.61 -1.34 2.96
CA VAL A 8 9.69 -1.34 1.48
C VAL A 8 9.74 0.07 0.91
N LEU A 9 10.42 0.22 -0.22
CA LEU A 9 10.46 1.44 -1.04
C LEU A 9 10.23 1.08 -2.50
N ASN A 10 9.95 2.07 -3.34
CA ASN A 10 9.84 1.87 -4.78
C ASN A 10 10.64 2.91 -5.57
N ASP A 11 11.00 2.56 -6.80
CA ASP A 11 11.85 3.35 -7.69
C ASP A 11 11.20 4.66 -8.17
N LYS A 12 9.90 4.79 -8.07
CA LYS A 12 9.17 5.97 -8.54
C LYS A 12 9.09 7.07 -7.48
N ASN A 13 8.75 6.71 -6.24
CA ASN A 13 8.43 7.67 -5.18
C ASN A 13 9.63 7.98 -4.26
N TYR A 14 10.60 7.07 -4.18
CA TYR A 14 11.66 7.12 -3.18
C TYR A 14 13.05 7.33 -3.82
N LYS A 15 13.14 8.14 -4.89
CA LYS A 15 14.39 8.39 -5.61
C LYS A 15 15.52 8.86 -4.71
N ASN A 16 15.25 9.88 -3.90
CA ASN A 16 16.26 10.43 -2.98
C ASN A 16 16.73 9.38 -1.94
N LEU A 17 15.80 8.54 -1.45
CA LEU A 17 16.15 7.46 -0.53
C LEU A 17 16.99 6.37 -1.22
N MET A 18 16.70 6.05 -2.46
CA MET A 18 17.49 5.11 -3.25
C MET A 18 18.89 5.65 -3.54
N GLU A 19 19.00 6.93 -3.89
CA GLU A 19 20.31 7.60 -4.06
C GLU A 19 21.09 7.61 -2.75
N PHE A 20 20.45 7.98 -1.65
CA PHE A 20 21.07 7.94 -0.31
C PHE A 20 21.57 6.54 0.05
N PHE A 21 20.77 5.48 -0.15
CA PHE A 21 21.22 4.12 0.09
C PHE A 21 22.39 3.71 -0.78
N LYS A 22 22.46 4.20 -2.02
CA LYS A 22 23.61 4.00 -2.91
C LYS A 22 24.86 4.71 -2.38
N GLU A 23 24.73 5.96 -1.89
CA GLU A 23 25.85 6.72 -1.32
C GLU A 23 26.46 6.04 -0.09
N ILE A 24 25.61 5.48 0.78
CA ILE A 24 26.06 4.76 1.97
C ILE A 24 26.26 3.25 1.73
N GLU A 25 26.26 2.82 0.47
CA GLU A 25 26.51 1.43 0.04
C GLU A 25 25.59 0.40 0.72
N ILE A 26 24.29 0.68 0.73
CA ILE A 26 23.25 -0.23 1.21
C ILE A 26 22.64 -1.02 0.06
N ASP A 27 22.75 -2.33 0.15
CA ASP A 27 22.17 -3.23 -0.86
C ASP A 27 20.66 -3.35 -0.73
N LEU A 28 20.00 -3.25 -1.89
CA LEU A 28 18.55 -3.43 -2.04
C LEU A 28 18.27 -4.68 -2.86
N TYR A 29 17.26 -5.44 -2.48
CA TYR A 29 16.76 -6.53 -3.31
C TYR A 29 15.34 -6.26 -3.79
N LYS A 30 15.03 -6.74 -4.99
CA LYS A 30 13.68 -6.62 -5.57
C LYS A 30 12.69 -7.45 -4.78
N THR A 31 11.56 -6.86 -4.45
CA THR A 31 10.46 -7.53 -3.75
C THR A 31 9.13 -7.26 -4.44
N GLU A 32 8.11 -8.01 -4.05
CA GLU A 32 6.75 -7.84 -4.54
C GLU A 32 5.86 -7.26 -3.43
N MET A 33 5.10 -6.23 -3.77
CA MET A 33 4.04 -5.74 -2.91
C MET A 33 2.80 -6.62 -3.13
N SER A 34 2.76 -7.78 -2.50
CA SER A 34 1.60 -8.66 -2.50
C SER A 34 0.70 -8.36 -1.31
N PHE A 35 -0.59 -8.62 -1.48
CA PHE A 35 -1.61 -8.38 -0.48
C PHE A 35 -2.56 -9.56 -0.38
N SER A 36 -2.93 -9.94 0.84
CA SER A 36 -3.92 -10.98 1.09
C SER A 36 -4.92 -10.53 2.15
N VAL A 37 -6.16 -10.96 2.00
CA VAL A 37 -7.25 -10.63 2.91
C VAL A 37 -8.01 -11.88 3.31
N ASN A 38 -8.24 -12.02 4.60
CA ASN A 38 -9.19 -12.97 5.16
C ASN A 38 -10.33 -12.17 5.80
N SER A 39 -11.47 -12.11 5.14
CA SER A 39 -12.67 -11.42 5.60
C SER A 39 -13.86 -12.38 5.71
N LYS A 40 -14.91 -11.97 6.42
CA LYS A 40 -16.15 -12.75 6.51
C LYS A 40 -16.84 -13.00 5.16
N PHE A 41 -16.54 -12.21 4.14
CA PHE A 41 -17.16 -12.33 2.82
C PHE A 41 -16.35 -13.16 1.86
N LEU A 42 -14.99 -13.03 1.91
CA LEU A 42 -14.09 -13.62 0.94
C LEU A 42 -12.65 -13.69 1.47
N ILE A 43 -12.00 -14.81 1.17
CA ILE A 43 -10.55 -14.98 1.32
C ILE A 43 -9.93 -14.89 -0.07
N TRP A 44 -8.90 -14.07 -0.21
CA TRP A 44 -8.21 -13.89 -1.49
C TRP A 44 -6.81 -13.31 -1.30
N ASN A 45 -5.99 -13.44 -2.32
CA ASN A 45 -4.68 -12.78 -2.40
C ASN A 45 -4.44 -12.19 -3.79
N SER A 46 -3.53 -11.22 -3.90
CA SER A 46 -3.27 -10.49 -5.14
C SER A 46 -2.76 -11.37 -6.30
N LYS A 47 -2.12 -12.51 -6.01
CA LYS A 47 -1.63 -13.44 -7.04
C LYS A 47 -2.77 -14.25 -7.69
N GLU A 48 -3.89 -14.42 -6.99
CA GLU A 48 -5.05 -15.16 -7.51
C GLU A 48 -5.76 -14.45 -8.67
N PHE A 49 -5.65 -13.10 -8.77
CA PHE A 49 -6.27 -12.35 -9.86
C PHE A 49 -5.77 -12.76 -11.25
N PHE A 50 -4.60 -13.40 -11.32
CA PHE A 50 -4.01 -13.87 -12.56
C PHE A 50 -4.32 -15.36 -12.85
N ASN A 51 -5.09 -16.03 -12.00
CA ASN A 51 -5.45 -17.44 -12.14
C ASN A 51 -6.86 -17.63 -12.71
N PHE A 52 -7.03 -18.57 -13.65
CA PHE A 52 -8.34 -18.94 -14.19
C PHE A 52 -9.34 -19.42 -13.13
N SER A 53 -8.88 -19.97 -12.02
CA SER A 53 -9.73 -20.36 -10.89
C SER A 53 -10.46 -19.16 -10.26
N PHE A 54 -9.90 -17.97 -10.38
CA PHE A 54 -10.53 -16.74 -9.91
C PHE A 54 -11.86 -16.46 -10.63
N LEU A 55 -11.90 -16.69 -11.94
CA LEU A 55 -13.09 -16.48 -12.79
C LEU A 55 -14.23 -17.48 -12.54
N LYS A 56 -13.98 -18.58 -11.83
CA LYS A 56 -15.02 -19.54 -11.42
C LYS A 56 -15.82 -19.10 -10.19
N ASN A 57 -15.39 -18.05 -9.50
CA ASN A 57 -16.06 -17.55 -8.29
C ASN A 57 -16.73 -16.21 -8.54
N LEU A 58 -18.06 -16.19 -8.58
CA LEU A 58 -18.86 -14.99 -8.84
C LEU A 58 -18.58 -13.84 -7.88
N LYS A 59 -18.25 -14.13 -6.59
CA LYS A 59 -17.86 -13.08 -5.63
C LYS A 59 -16.53 -12.44 -6.01
N LYS A 60 -15.57 -13.23 -6.49
CA LYS A 60 -14.27 -12.74 -6.94
C LYS A 60 -14.40 -11.88 -8.20
N ILE A 61 -15.26 -12.28 -9.14
CA ILE A 61 -15.57 -11.48 -10.34
C ILE A 61 -16.19 -10.13 -9.93
N LYS A 62 -17.18 -10.15 -9.03
CA LYS A 62 -17.83 -8.92 -8.55
C LYS A 62 -16.81 -8.01 -7.84
N LEU A 63 -15.92 -8.57 -7.04
CA LEU A 63 -14.84 -7.83 -6.41
C LEU A 63 -13.94 -7.17 -7.44
N LEU A 64 -13.55 -7.89 -8.49
CA LEU A 64 -12.70 -7.33 -9.57
C LEU A 64 -13.39 -6.18 -10.31
N ILE A 65 -14.67 -6.30 -10.61
CA ILE A 65 -15.45 -5.24 -11.23
C ILE A 65 -15.46 -3.98 -10.36
N ASP A 66 -15.72 -4.13 -9.06
CA ASP A 66 -15.70 -3.01 -8.12
C ASP A 66 -14.30 -2.39 -7.98
N ILE A 67 -13.23 -3.19 -8.00
CA ILE A 67 -11.84 -2.69 -8.02
C ILE A 67 -11.58 -1.86 -9.28
N MET A 68 -11.97 -2.35 -10.46
CA MET A 68 -11.78 -1.61 -11.71
C MET A 68 -12.56 -0.29 -11.70
N LYS A 69 -13.82 -0.32 -11.25
CA LYS A 69 -14.66 0.86 -11.06
C LYS A 69 -14.02 1.86 -10.10
N PHE A 70 -13.53 1.37 -8.95
CA PHE A 70 -12.85 2.20 -7.96
C PHE A 70 -11.61 2.85 -8.55
N ASN A 71 -10.73 2.09 -9.20
CA ASN A 71 -9.49 2.59 -9.79
C ASN A 71 -9.76 3.69 -10.84
N TYR A 72 -10.81 3.51 -11.66
CA TYR A 72 -11.21 4.51 -12.65
C TYR A 72 -11.71 5.80 -11.99
N LEU A 73 -12.62 5.68 -11.02
CA LEU A 73 -13.21 6.83 -10.34
C LEU A 73 -12.19 7.56 -9.46
N ALA A 74 -11.33 6.82 -8.75
CA ALA A 74 -10.33 7.38 -7.85
C ALA A 74 -9.28 8.24 -8.56
N LYS A 75 -8.87 7.87 -9.78
CA LYS A 75 -7.90 8.64 -10.57
C LYS A 75 -8.40 10.03 -10.97
N ASN A 76 -9.70 10.18 -11.13
CA ASN A 76 -10.34 11.40 -11.60
C ASN A 76 -11.09 12.16 -10.49
N PHE A 77 -10.95 11.72 -9.24
CA PHE A 77 -11.71 12.27 -8.12
C PHE A 77 -11.12 13.60 -7.64
N LYS A 78 -11.96 14.65 -7.64
CA LYS A 78 -11.59 16.02 -7.21
C LYS A 78 -12.65 16.62 -6.27
N ASN A 79 -13.08 15.87 -5.26
CA ASN A 79 -14.11 16.34 -4.34
C ASN A 79 -13.63 16.21 -2.88
N LYS A 80 -14.03 17.14 -2.02
CA LYS A 80 -13.63 17.21 -0.60
C LYS A 80 -14.43 16.29 0.34
N GLU A 81 -15.23 15.36 -0.20
CA GLU A 81 -15.97 14.44 0.66
C GLU A 81 -15.11 13.35 1.30
N ASN A 82 -15.60 12.77 2.39
CA ASN A 82 -14.94 11.65 3.02
C ASN A 82 -15.21 10.33 2.28
N ILE A 83 -14.34 9.34 2.52
CA ILE A 83 -14.40 8.03 1.86
C ILE A 83 -15.76 7.36 2.05
N GLY A 84 -16.32 7.38 3.26
CA GLY A 84 -17.60 6.73 3.56
C GLY A 84 -18.75 7.30 2.74
N LYS A 85 -18.79 8.63 2.55
CA LYS A 85 -19.78 9.29 1.70
C LYS A 85 -19.55 8.96 0.24
N TRP A 86 -18.32 9.06 -0.23
CA TRP A 86 -17.94 8.74 -1.61
C TRP A 86 -18.33 7.31 -2.02
N LEU A 87 -18.02 6.33 -1.17
CA LEU A 87 -18.37 4.93 -1.42
C LEU A 87 -19.89 4.71 -1.55
N LYS A 88 -20.68 5.41 -0.73
CA LYS A 88 -22.16 5.38 -0.81
C LYS A 88 -22.68 6.03 -2.10
N THR A 89 -22.17 7.22 -2.44
CA THR A 89 -22.57 7.96 -3.63
C THR A 89 -22.40 7.13 -4.91
N TYR A 90 -21.32 6.36 -4.98
CA TYR A 90 -21.03 5.52 -6.16
C TYR A 90 -21.49 4.06 -6.01
N ASN A 91 -22.28 3.73 -4.99
CA ASN A 91 -22.87 2.39 -4.77
C ASN A 91 -21.85 1.25 -4.86
N PHE A 92 -20.76 1.35 -4.09
CA PHE A 92 -19.82 0.26 -3.95
C PHE A 92 -20.40 -0.86 -3.08
N SER A 93 -20.12 -2.12 -3.45
CA SER A 93 -20.63 -3.26 -2.68
C SER A 93 -19.94 -3.39 -1.32
N ASN A 94 -20.67 -3.93 -0.34
CA ASN A 94 -20.09 -4.28 0.96
C ASN A 94 -18.94 -5.29 0.81
N LEU A 95 -19.02 -6.18 -0.20
CA LEU A 95 -17.96 -7.11 -0.53
C LEU A 95 -16.65 -6.36 -0.85
N PHE A 96 -16.69 -5.34 -1.72
CA PHE A 96 -15.53 -4.52 -2.06
C PHE A 96 -15.01 -3.75 -0.84
N ILE A 97 -15.91 -3.09 -0.12
CA ILE A 97 -15.56 -2.25 1.03
C ILE A 97 -14.85 -3.08 2.10
N GLU A 98 -15.45 -4.20 2.52
CA GLU A 98 -15.01 -5.01 3.65
C GLU A 98 -13.92 -6.04 3.29
N SER A 99 -13.79 -6.42 2.01
CA SER A 99 -12.82 -7.42 1.59
C SER A 99 -11.66 -6.87 0.75
N TYR A 100 -11.67 -5.60 0.39
CA TYR A 100 -10.58 -4.98 -0.37
C TYR A 100 -10.15 -3.63 0.21
N LEU A 101 -11.05 -2.62 0.15
CA LEU A 101 -10.64 -1.24 0.41
C LEU A 101 -10.25 -1.01 1.87
N LEU A 102 -11.12 -1.34 2.81
CA LEU A 102 -10.86 -1.12 4.24
C LEU A 102 -9.68 -1.95 4.76
N PRO A 103 -9.54 -3.26 4.46
CA PRO A 103 -8.37 -4.01 4.90
C PRO A 103 -7.06 -3.45 4.34
N MET A 104 -7.01 -3.13 3.05
CA MET A 104 -5.82 -2.59 2.41
C MET A 104 -5.43 -1.22 3.00
N THR A 105 -6.38 -0.30 3.08
CA THR A 105 -6.12 1.06 3.58
C THR A 105 -5.84 1.07 5.08
N SER A 106 -6.51 0.23 5.87
CA SER A 106 -6.21 0.07 7.29
C SER A 106 -4.80 -0.43 7.54
N ALA A 107 -4.31 -1.37 6.72
CA ALA A 107 -2.94 -1.87 6.80
C ALA A 107 -1.91 -0.78 6.44
N ILE A 108 -2.18 0.00 5.37
CA ILE A 108 -1.29 1.08 4.93
C ILE A 108 -1.16 2.19 5.99
N TRP A 109 -2.27 2.59 6.61
CA TRP A 109 -2.28 3.70 7.58
C TRP A 109 -2.33 3.26 9.04
N SER A 110 -2.18 1.97 9.33
CA SER A 110 -2.26 1.43 10.70
C SER A 110 -3.49 1.96 11.46
N SER A 111 -4.62 2.03 10.78
CA SER A 111 -5.85 2.67 11.27
C SER A 111 -7.02 1.69 11.30
N THR A 112 -8.03 2.01 12.13
CA THR A 112 -9.28 1.23 12.14
C THR A 112 -10.13 1.52 10.90
N SER A 113 -10.94 0.55 10.48
CA SER A 113 -11.91 0.73 9.38
C SER A 113 -12.82 1.94 9.57
N LYS A 114 -13.22 2.22 10.83
CA LYS A 114 -14.03 3.40 11.17
C LYS A 114 -13.26 4.72 11.00
N GLY A 115 -11.96 4.72 11.27
CA GLY A 115 -11.08 5.86 11.01
C GLY A 115 -10.96 6.13 9.50
N ILE A 116 -10.73 5.08 8.72
CA ILE A 116 -10.61 5.18 7.26
C ILE A 116 -11.84 5.80 6.61
N THR A 117 -13.05 5.42 6.99
CA THR A 117 -14.28 5.97 6.38
C THR A 117 -14.45 7.48 6.59
N LYS A 118 -13.83 8.06 7.60
CA LYS A 118 -13.83 9.50 7.87
C LYS A 118 -12.72 10.27 7.13
N TYR A 119 -11.75 9.56 6.57
CA TYR A 119 -10.61 10.16 5.89
C TYR A 119 -11.05 10.88 4.60
N PRO A 120 -10.41 12.00 4.20
CA PRO A 120 -10.70 12.66 2.94
C PRO A 120 -10.42 11.74 1.75
N ALA A 121 -11.42 11.56 0.87
CA ALA A 121 -11.29 10.65 -0.27
C ALA A 121 -10.22 11.13 -1.26
N GLU A 122 -10.08 12.43 -1.47
CA GLU A 122 -9.05 13.00 -2.35
C GLU A 122 -7.63 12.64 -1.89
N SER A 123 -7.36 12.77 -0.59
CA SER A 123 -6.03 12.45 -0.02
C SER A 123 -5.70 10.97 -0.15
N MET A 124 -6.68 10.09 0.12
CA MET A 124 -6.49 8.65 -0.05
C MET A 124 -6.25 8.27 -1.52
N ASN A 125 -7.08 8.79 -2.41
CA ASN A 125 -6.98 8.51 -3.84
C ASN A 125 -5.67 9.04 -4.43
N GLY A 126 -5.25 10.24 -4.02
CA GLY A 126 -3.95 10.81 -4.37
C GLY A 126 -2.79 9.92 -3.94
N PHE A 127 -2.80 9.45 -2.70
CA PHE A 127 -1.78 8.53 -2.20
C PHE A 127 -1.76 7.22 -3.02
N LEU A 128 -2.92 6.57 -3.19
CA LEU A 128 -3.01 5.31 -3.93
C LEU A 128 -2.53 5.47 -5.39
N ASN A 129 -2.88 6.59 -6.03
CA ASN A 129 -2.45 6.90 -7.39
C ASN A 129 -0.94 7.14 -7.48
N ASN A 130 -0.38 7.93 -6.57
CA ASN A 130 1.06 8.22 -6.54
C ASN A 130 1.90 6.96 -6.35
N HIS A 131 1.44 6.02 -5.53
CA HIS A 131 2.11 4.75 -5.28
C HIS A 131 1.80 3.67 -6.34
N GLY A 132 1.06 4.02 -7.42
CA GLY A 132 0.72 3.10 -8.50
C GLY A 132 -0.26 1.98 -8.10
N LEU A 133 -0.92 2.09 -6.93
CA LEU A 133 -1.84 1.08 -6.42
C LEU A 133 -3.19 1.05 -7.17
N LEU A 134 -3.51 2.12 -7.89
CA LEU A 134 -4.67 2.19 -8.79
C LEU A 134 -4.37 1.66 -10.19
N ASN A 135 -3.15 1.21 -10.47
CA ASN A 135 -2.75 0.68 -11.77
C ASN A 135 -2.79 -0.85 -11.77
N LEU A 136 -3.35 -1.44 -12.83
CA LEU A 136 -3.26 -2.88 -13.08
C LEU A 136 -1.94 -3.26 -13.76
N TYR A 137 -1.40 -2.34 -14.56
CA TYR A 137 -0.15 -2.48 -15.30
C TYR A 137 0.81 -1.34 -14.98
N ASN A 138 2.08 -1.51 -15.32
CA ASN A 138 3.11 -0.47 -15.15
C ASN A 138 3.23 0.02 -13.71
N ARG A 139 3.26 -0.92 -12.78
CA ARG A 139 3.44 -0.65 -11.34
C ARG A 139 4.90 -0.35 -11.06
N PRO A 140 5.21 0.49 -10.05
CA PRO A 140 6.58 0.70 -9.61
C PRO A 140 7.22 -0.61 -9.16
N GLN A 141 8.54 -0.76 -9.35
CA GLN A 141 9.28 -1.86 -8.77
C GLN A 141 9.51 -1.58 -7.28
N TRP A 142 9.20 -2.55 -6.46
CA TRP A 142 9.40 -2.49 -5.02
C TRP A 142 10.73 -3.14 -4.63
N TYR A 143 11.33 -2.60 -3.58
CA TYR A 143 12.59 -3.04 -3.01
C TYR A 143 12.51 -3.11 -1.50
N SER A 144 13.37 -3.95 -0.90
CA SER A 144 13.63 -3.99 0.53
C SER A 144 15.13 -3.97 0.78
N VAL A 145 15.53 -3.52 1.96
CA VAL A 145 16.95 -3.50 2.38
C VAL A 145 17.43 -4.93 2.64
N LEU A 146 18.52 -5.32 2.04
CA LEU A 146 19.16 -6.61 2.30
C LEU A 146 19.63 -6.67 3.75
N GLY A 147 19.22 -7.70 4.49
CA GLY A 147 19.50 -7.82 5.93
C GLY A 147 18.54 -7.07 6.85
N GLY A 148 17.56 -6.32 6.29
CA GLY A 148 16.56 -5.56 7.04
C GLY A 148 16.98 -4.13 7.37
N SER A 149 16.07 -3.36 7.96
CA SER A 149 16.28 -1.92 8.22
C SER A 149 17.41 -1.63 9.21
N ASN A 150 17.78 -2.57 10.07
CA ASN A 150 18.89 -2.39 10.99
C ASN A 150 20.23 -2.18 10.26
N THR A 151 20.38 -2.74 9.05
CA THR A 151 21.62 -2.65 8.27
C THR A 151 22.00 -1.20 7.94
N TYR A 152 21.06 -0.40 7.46
CA TYR A 152 21.38 1.00 7.16
C TYR A 152 21.53 1.85 8.41
N ILE A 153 20.85 1.50 9.51
CA ILE A 153 21.01 2.19 10.80
C ILE A 153 22.43 1.97 11.34
N GLU A 154 22.92 0.72 11.36
CA GLU A 154 24.28 0.38 11.77
C GLU A 154 25.31 1.11 10.89
N LYS A 155 25.13 1.08 9.56
CA LYS A 155 26.02 1.79 8.63
C LYS A 155 26.06 3.29 8.91
N LEU A 156 24.92 3.92 9.19
CA LEU A 156 24.86 5.34 9.54
C LEU A 156 25.57 5.68 10.85
N LEU A 157 25.42 4.83 11.85
CA LEU A 157 26.10 5.00 13.13
C LEU A 157 27.63 4.88 12.97
N ASP A 158 28.10 3.98 12.12
CA ASP A 158 29.52 3.77 11.83
C ASP A 158 30.16 4.97 11.10
N LEU A 159 29.38 5.74 10.34
CA LEU A 159 29.88 6.96 9.70
C LEU A 159 30.29 8.06 10.68
N LYS A 160 29.78 8.06 11.91
CA LYS A 160 30.10 9.02 12.99
C LYS A 160 29.96 10.49 12.61
N ILE A 161 29.06 10.79 11.68
CA ILE A 161 28.81 12.17 11.17
C ILE A 161 27.77 12.93 11.99
N PHE A 162 27.15 12.30 12.99
CA PHE A 162 26.14 12.91 13.87
C PHE A 162 26.11 12.21 15.23
N ASP A 163 25.62 12.95 16.24
CA ASP A 163 25.43 12.41 17.58
C ASP A 163 24.06 11.77 17.75
N VAL A 164 24.02 10.57 18.32
CA VAL A 164 22.77 9.86 18.59
C VAL A 164 22.39 9.97 20.06
N LYS A 165 21.23 10.53 20.35
CA LYS A 165 20.65 10.60 21.69
C LYS A 165 19.52 9.59 21.82
N LEU A 166 19.71 8.58 22.63
CA LEU A 166 18.66 7.60 22.98
C LEU A 166 17.76 8.16 24.07
N ASN A 167 16.53 7.61 24.16
CA ASN A 167 15.52 7.98 25.17
C ASN A 167 15.16 9.47 25.19
N SER A 168 15.34 10.18 24.08
CA SER A 168 14.92 11.57 23.93
C SER A 168 13.47 11.62 23.44
N LYS A 169 12.59 12.33 24.21
CA LYS A 169 11.18 12.57 23.81
C LYS A 169 11.06 13.93 23.15
#